data_3f5e2b46cd0c921084f6b005d6c2da0e
#
_entry.id   3f5e2b46cd0c921084f6b005d6c2da0e
#
_cell.length_a   1.000
_cell.length_b   1.000
_cell.length_c   1.000
_cell.angle_alpha   90.00
_cell.angle_beta   90.00
_cell.angle_gamma   90.00
#
_symmetry.space_group_name_H-M   'P 1'
#
loop_
_entity.id
_entity.type
_entity.pdbx_description
1 polymer ?
#
loop_
_entity_poly.entity_id
_entity_poly.type
_entity_poly.pdbx_seq_one_letter_code
_entity_poly.pdbx_strand_id
1 'polypeptide(L)'
;MKISYNCNMKYFSNIAAISELSESEGVFTTAQAARMDISRDALAHSCRVGRLERIYHGAYRMSGTQRRDTDELNAFWKLTNPSLCAWERKRQWDGIAVSGTTAASLQQMGDFHLSPYRMTAPMRINTRNESLSFAKREIAEQDIVWLDGLPVTKPERTLVDLCLD
;
A
#
# COMPACT_ATOMS: atom_id res chain seq x y z
N MET A 1 19.30 17.18 -35.05
CA MET A 1 19.00 17.97 -33.85
C MET A 1 17.52 17.92 -33.45
N LYS A 2 16.92 16.70 -33.38
CA LYS A 2 15.49 16.48 -33.05
C LYS A 2 15.24 15.53 -31.87
N ILE A 3 16.29 15.06 -31.19
CA ILE A 3 16.16 14.03 -30.14
C ILE A 3 15.96 14.62 -28.73
N SER A 4 16.33 15.88 -28.51
CA SER A 4 16.32 16.51 -27.19
C SER A 4 14.91 16.91 -26.68
N TYR A 5 14.02 17.34 -27.59
CA TYR A 5 12.69 17.83 -27.20
C TYR A 5 11.71 16.71 -26.78
N ASN A 6 11.77 15.54 -27.41
CA ASN A 6 10.88 14.43 -27.09
C ASN A 6 11.21 13.77 -25.74
N CYS A 7 12.47 13.73 -25.35
CA CYS A 7 12.90 13.19 -24.06
C CYS A 7 12.45 14.07 -22.90
N ASN A 8 12.50 15.39 -23.08
CA ASN A 8 12.13 16.36 -22.05
C ASN A 8 10.59 16.37 -21.82
N MET A 9 9.78 16.33 -22.89
CA MET A 9 8.33 16.30 -22.77
C MET A 9 7.82 15.02 -22.09
N LYS A 10 8.39 13.85 -22.42
CA LYS A 10 8.05 12.57 -21.78
C LYS A 10 8.45 12.56 -20.31
N TYR A 11 9.55 13.21 -19.96
CA TYR A 11 10.02 13.34 -18.60
C TYR A 11 9.08 14.22 -17.74
N PHE A 12 8.64 15.37 -18.23
CA PHE A 12 7.66 16.22 -17.54
C PHE A 12 6.30 15.53 -17.41
N SER A 13 5.85 14.79 -18.43
CA SER A 13 4.65 13.97 -18.38
C SER A 13 4.72 12.90 -17.29
N ASN A 14 5.87 12.23 -17.15
CA ASN A 14 6.06 11.22 -16.11
C ASN A 14 6.03 11.82 -14.70
N ILE A 15 6.60 13.01 -14.49
CA ILE A 15 6.57 13.68 -13.18
C ILE A 15 5.13 14.04 -12.79
N ALA A 16 4.37 14.62 -13.72
CA ALA A 16 2.98 14.98 -13.47
C ALA A 16 2.13 13.73 -13.13
N ALA A 17 2.30 12.66 -13.89
CA ALA A 17 1.62 11.39 -13.65
C ALA A 17 2.01 10.74 -12.31
N ILE A 18 3.29 10.80 -11.93
CA ILE A 18 3.77 10.34 -10.63
C ILE A 18 3.16 11.18 -9.49
N SER A 19 3.09 12.50 -9.67
CA SER A 19 2.50 13.40 -8.67
C SER A 19 1.02 13.08 -8.46
N GLU A 20 0.25 12.95 -9.54
CA GLU A 20 -1.17 12.60 -9.52
C GLU A 20 -1.40 11.24 -8.82
N LEU A 21 -0.60 10.23 -9.17
CA LEU A 21 -0.67 8.91 -8.55
C LEU A 21 -0.33 8.97 -7.05
N SER A 22 0.68 9.74 -6.68
CA SER A 22 1.07 9.92 -5.27
C SER A 22 0.03 10.71 -4.47
N GLU A 23 -0.64 11.69 -5.06
CA GLU A 23 -1.72 12.44 -4.41
C GLU A 23 -2.93 11.54 -4.13
N SER A 24 -3.28 10.67 -5.07
CA SER A 24 -4.44 9.78 -4.94
C SER A 24 -4.19 8.58 -4.03
N GLU A 25 -2.97 8.01 -4.08
CA GLU A 25 -2.65 6.74 -3.45
C GLU A 25 -1.74 6.86 -2.20
N GLY A 26 -1.03 7.98 -2.05
CA GLY A 26 0.05 8.14 -1.07
C GLY A 26 1.25 7.25 -1.40
N VAL A 27 1.23 6.01 -0.93
CA VAL A 27 2.13 4.94 -1.39
C VAL A 27 1.52 4.28 -2.63
N PHE A 28 2.30 4.08 -3.68
CA PHE A 28 1.86 3.44 -4.92
C PHE A 28 2.83 2.35 -5.38
N THR A 29 2.34 1.45 -6.23
CA THR A 29 3.11 0.31 -6.71
C THR A 29 3.67 0.53 -8.12
N THR A 30 4.68 -0.27 -8.48
CA THR A 30 5.20 -0.33 -9.86
C THR A 30 4.08 -0.67 -10.87
N ALA A 31 3.13 -1.54 -10.50
CA ALA A 31 2.06 -1.94 -11.40
C ALA A 31 1.02 -0.82 -11.60
N GLN A 32 0.70 -0.05 -10.56
CA GLN A 32 -0.14 1.15 -10.69
C GLN A 32 0.54 2.20 -11.59
N ALA A 33 1.84 2.43 -11.40
CA ALA A 33 2.62 3.34 -12.26
C ALA A 33 2.63 2.88 -13.72
N ALA A 34 2.76 1.57 -13.97
CA ALA A 34 2.71 1.01 -15.33
C ALA A 34 1.36 1.23 -16.03
N ARG A 35 0.25 1.28 -15.29
CA ARG A 35 -1.09 1.63 -15.85
C ARG A 35 -1.17 3.09 -16.34
N MET A 36 -0.25 3.94 -15.87
CA MET A 36 -0.10 5.34 -16.30
C MET A 36 1.09 5.52 -17.27
N ASP A 37 1.52 4.45 -17.93
CA ASP A 37 2.65 4.44 -18.87
C ASP A 37 4.00 4.87 -18.26
N ILE A 38 4.14 4.79 -16.93
CA ILE A 38 5.39 5.08 -16.23
C ILE A 38 6.22 3.81 -16.16
N SER A 39 7.38 3.82 -16.82
CA SER A 39 8.29 2.67 -16.87
C SER A 39 9.04 2.47 -15.55
N ARG A 40 9.54 1.24 -15.32
CA ARG A 40 10.42 0.94 -14.18
C ARG A 40 11.69 1.78 -14.17
N ASP A 41 12.25 2.09 -15.35
CA ASP A 41 13.43 2.93 -15.49
C ASP A 41 13.14 4.37 -15.08
N ALA A 42 11.94 4.90 -15.39
CA ALA A 42 11.50 6.21 -14.96
C ALA A 42 11.35 6.28 -13.43
N LEU A 43 10.81 5.23 -12.79
CA LEU A 43 10.74 5.13 -11.34
C LEU A 43 12.14 5.04 -10.71
N ALA A 44 13.01 4.21 -11.25
CA ALA A 44 14.40 4.07 -10.78
C ALA A 44 15.16 5.39 -10.91
N HIS A 45 14.99 6.11 -12.02
CA HIS A 45 15.57 7.44 -12.21
C HIS A 45 15.03 8.44 -11.19
N SER A 46 13.71 8.46 -10.96
CA SER A 46 13.07 9.37 -9.98
C SER A 46 13.56 9.10 -8.56
N CYS A 47 13.80 7.84 -8.19
CA CYS A 47 14.45 7.50 -6.91
C CYS A 47 15.89 8.01 -6.85
N ARG A 48 16.68 7.83 -7.92
CA ARG A 48 18.09 8.24 -7.97
C ARG A 48 18.25 9.75 -7.82
N VAL A 49 17.35 10.54 -8.40
CA VAL A 49 17.36 12.00 -8.28
C VAL A 49 16.62 12.52 -7.04
N GLY A 50 16.21 11.64 -6.13
CA GLY A 50 15.62 12.00 -4.84
C GLY A 50 14.17 12.49 -4.89
N ARG A 51 13.43 12.25 -5.97
CA ARG A 51 12.00 12.63 -6.11
C ARG A 51 11.06 11.59 -5.53
N LEU A 52 11.47 10.33 -5.57
CA LEU A 52 10.74 9.23 -4.97
C LEU A 52 11.58 8.55 -3.89
N GLU A 53 10.91 8.12 -2.85
CA GLU A 53 11.42 7.19 -1.85
C GLU A 53 10.85 5.80 -2.13
N ARG A 54 11.71 4.80 -2.10
CA ARG A 54 11.30 3.41 -2.18
C ARG A 54 10.97 2.92 -0.78
N ILE A 55 9.70 2.70 -0.49
CA ILE A 55 9.22 2.23 0.82
C ILE A 55 9.48 0.74 0.97
N TYR A 56 9.18 -0.02 -0.10
CA TYR A 56 9.43 -1.45 -0.17
C TYR A 56 9.73 -1.84 -1.63
N HIS A 57 10.16 -3.08 -1.87
CA HIS A 57 10.37 -3.56 -3.22
C HIS A 57 9.07 -3.49 -4.03
N GLY A 58 9.04 -2.65 -5.06
CA GLY A 58 7.86 -2.43 -5.90
C GLY A 58 6.84 -1.42 -5.35
N ALA A 59 7.13 -0.73 -4.24
CA ALA A 59 6.28 0.30 -3.67
C ALA A 59 7.06 1.59 -3.39
N TYR A 60 6.47 2.73 -3.73
CA TYR A 60 7.11 4.03 -3.73
C TYR A 60 6.20 5.10 -3.12
N ARG A 61 6.83 6.18 -2.69
CA ARG A 61 6.19 7.39 -2.19
C ARG A 61 6.90 8.61 -2.75
N MET A 62 6.19 9.73 -2.93
CA MET A 62 6.79 11.01 -3.30
C MET A 62 7.67 11.52 -2.17
N SER A 63 8.92 11.91 -2.48
CA SER A 63 9.80 12.56 -1.51
C SER A 63 9.24 13.92 -1.11
N GLY A 64 9.43 14.28 0.16
CA GLY A 64 8.94 15.56 0.69
C GLY A 64 7.50 15.55 1.19
N THR A 65 6.73 14.46 0.96
CA THR A 65 5.45 14.25 1.63
C THR A 65 5.68 13.77 3.07
N GLN A 66 4.74 14.08 3.96
CA GLN A 66 4.86 13.62 5.35
C GLN A 66 4.91 12.09 5.43
N ARG A 67 5.97 11.58 6.05
CA ARG A 67 6.10 10.14 6.31
C ARG A 67 5.10 9.72 7.38
N ARG A 68 4.38 8.64 7.12
CA ARG A 68 3.43 8.02 8.05
C ARG A 68 3.99 6.70 8.54
N ASP A 69 3.74 6.36 9.79
CA ASP A 69 4.12 5.06 10.34
C ASP A 69 3.42 3.90 9.62
N THR A 70 2.31 4.19 8.95
CA THR A 70 1.53 3.24 8.15
C THR A 70 2.00 3.08 6.70
N ASP A 71 3.02 3.81 6.22
CA ASP A 71 3.46 3.77 4.82
C ASP A 71 3.93 2.36 4.40
N GLU A 72 4.67 1.67 5.26
CA GLU A 72 5.13 0.30 4.99
C GLU A 72 3.97 -0.69 4.99
N LEU A 73 3.04 -0.57 5.94
CA LEU A 73 1.81 -1.36 5.98
C LEU A 73 0.95 -1.15 4.73
N ASN A 74 0.82 0.11 4.28
CA ASN A 74 0.17 0.45 3.02
C ASN A 74 0.85 -0.21 1.82
N ALA A 75 2.19 -0.19 1.77
CA ALA A 75 2.94 -0.86 0.73
C ALA A 75 2.63 -2.36 0.69
N PHE A 76 2.64 -3.04 1.84
CA PHE A 76 2.34 -4.47 1.93
C PHE A 76 0.93 -4.79 1.49
N TRP A 77 -0.07 -4.04 1.96
CA TRP A 77 -1.45 -4.25 1.52
C TRP A 77 -1.62 -4.04 0.01
N LYS A 78 -1.04 -2.97 -0.55
CA LYS A 78 -1.11 -2.71 -2.00
C LYS A 78 -0.42 -3.78 -2.83
N LEU A 79 0.68 -4.33 -2.35
CA LEU A 79 1.42 -5.39 -3.03
C LEU A 79 0.68 -6.74 -3.05
N THR A 80 -0.36 -6.95 -2.25
CA THR A 80 -1.22 -8.14 -2.36
C THR A 80 -2.07 -8.13 -3.64
N ASN A 81 -2.38 -6.94 -4.18
CA ASN A 81 -3.05 -6.75 -5.48
C ASN A 81 -2.49 -5.50 -6.17
N PRO A 82 -1.27 -5.60 -6.72
CA PRO A 82 -0.45 -4.42 -7.03
C PRO A 82 -0.96 -3.57 -8.19
N SER A 83 -1.83 -4.08 -9.04
CA SER A 83 -2.37 -3.34 -10.19
C SER A 83 -3.58 -2.47 -9.85
N LEU A 84 -4.31 -2.78 -8.78
CA LEU A 84 -5.53 -2.07 -8.42
C LEU A 84 -5.23 -0.87 -7.50
N CYS A 85 -5.91 0.23 -7.76
CA CYS A 85 -5.93 1.40 -6.88
C CYS A 85 -6.78 1.13 -5.63
N ALA A 86 -6.55 1.88 -4.56
CA ALA A 86 -7.28 1.71 -3.31
C ALA A 86 -8.81 1.86 -3.50
N TRP A 87 -9.25 2.81 -4.32
CA TRP A 87 -10.68 3.03 -4.62
C TRP A 87 -11.30 1.86 -5.40
N GLU A 88 -10.55 1.20 -6.30
CA GLU A 88 -11.01 0.01 -7.03
C GLU A 88 -11.24 -1.14 -6.06
N ARG A 89 -10.28 -1.38 -5.15
CA ARG A 89 -10.38 -2.42 -4.11
C ARG A 89 -11.50 -2.13 -3.11
N LYS A 90 -11.79 -0.87 -2.83
CA LYS A 90 -12.92 -0.47 -2.00
C LYS A 90 -14.27 -0.74 -2.67
N ARG A 91 -14.35 -0.57 -3.99
CA ARG A 91 -15.58 -0.89 -4.75
C ARG A 91 -15.80 -2.39 -4.92
N GLN A 92 -14.72 -3.14 -4.96
CA GLN A 92 -14.74 -4.60 -5.15
C GLN A 92 -13.92 -5.26 -4.05
N TRP A 93 -14.58 -5.49 -2.92
CA TRP A 93 -13.95 -6.07 -1.74
C TRP A 93 -13.25 -7.40 -2.05
N ASP A 94 -11.96 -7.48 -1.76
CA ASP A 94 -11.11 -8.64 -2.05
C ASP A 94 -10.82 -9.52 -0.83
N GLY A 95 -11.37 -9.19 0.34
CA GLY A 95 -11.23 -9.97 1.55
C GLY A 95 -9.90 -9.79 2.29
N ILE A 96 -9.03 -8.85 1.86
CA ILE A 96 -7.72 -8.65 2.48
C ILE A 96 -7.73 -7.41 3.36
N ALA A 97 -7.58 -7.60 4.67
CA ALA A 97 -7.61 -6.52 5.66
C ALA A 97 -6.47 -6.61 6.67
N VAL A 98 -6.14 -5.49 7.26
CA VAL A 98 -5.32 -5.41 8.47
C VAL A 98 -6.12 -5.97 9.65
N SER A 99 -5.52 -6.85 10.44
CA SER A 99 -6.21 -7.60 11.52
C SER A 99 -5.32 -7.77 12.74
N GLY A 100 -5.84 -8.43 13.77
CA GLY A 100 -5.12 -8.83 14.97
C GLY A 100 -4.43 -7.66 15.69
N THR A 101 -3.21 -7.86 16.15
CA THR A 101 -2.45 -6.86 16.92
C THR A 101 -2.20 -5.57 16.16
N THR A 102 -2.00 -5.62 14.83
CA THR A 102 -1.82 -4.42 14.00
C THR A 102 -3.11 -3.59 13.93
N ALA A 103 -4.27 -4.23 13.75
CA ALA A 103 -5.56 -3.54 13.77
C ALA A 103 -5.84 -2.94 15.15
N ALA A 104 -5.53 -3.66 16.22
CA ALA A 104 -5.66 -3.17 17.59
C ALA A 104 -4.80 -1.92 17.83
N SER A 105 -3.55 -1.93 17.36
CA SER A 105 -2.63 -0.79 17.44
C SER A 105 -3.19 0.43 16.69
N LEU A 106 -3.66 0.26 15.46
CA LEU A 106 -4.23 1.36 14.65
C LEU A 106 -5.49 1.97 15.31
N GLN A 107 -6.25 1.17 16.04
CA GLN A 107 -7.47 1.59 16.73
C GLN A 107 -7.24 2.00 18.18
N GLN A 108 -5.97 2.01 18.63
CA GLN A 108 -5.61 2.33 20.02
C GLN A 108 -6.32 1.45 21.06
N MET A 109 -6.49 0.17 20.75
CA MET A 109 -7.18 -0.82 21.60
C MET A 109 -6.22 -1.48 22.58
N GLY A 110 -5.54 -0.71 23.42
CA GLY A 110 -4.56 -1.21 24.36
C GLY A 110 -3.12 -0.98 23.90
N ASP A 111 -2.17 -1.63 24.56
CA ASP A 111 -0.73 -1.45 24.34
C ASP A 111 -0.21 -2.47 23.31
N PHE A 112 -0.60 -2.29 22.05
CA PHE A 112 -0.14 -3.10 20.94
C PHE A 112 0.79 -2.30 20.02
N HIS A 113 1.82 -2.99 19.50
CA HIS A 113 2.72 -2.42 18.51
C HIS A 113 2.17 -2.61 17.10
N LEU A 114 2.45 -1.65 16.22
CA LEU A 114 2.04 -1.71 14.82
C LEU A 114 2.74 -2.85 14.07
N SER A 115 4.03 -3.07 14.34
CA SER A 115 4.85 -4.14 13.77
C SER A 115 5.17 -5.20 14.85
N PRO A 116 5.27 -6.49 14.51
CA PRO A 116 5.12 -7.09 13.18
C PRO A 116 3.69 -6.99 12.65
N TYR A 117 3.57 -6.75 11.33
CA TYR A 117 2.29 -6.49 10.68
C TYR A 117 1.46 -7.77 10.53
N ARG A 118 0.20 -7.69 10.91
CA ARG A 118 -0.77 -8.77 10.77
C ARG A 118 -1.89 -8.39 9.82
N MET A 119 -2.14 -9.24 8.85
CA MET A 119 -3.23 -9.13 7.89
C MET A 119 -3.99 -10.44 7.80
N THR A 120 -5.20 -10.36 7.30
CA THR A 120 -6.04 -11.51 7.00
C THR A 120 -6.37 -11.52 5.52
N ALA A 121 -6.42 -12.71 4.92
CA ALA A 121 -6.80 -12.92 3.53
C ALA A 121 -7.65 -14.19 3.40
N PRO A 122 -8.59 -14.28 2.41
CA PRO A 122 -9.42 -15.46 2.19
C PRO A 122 -8.61 -16.65 1.68
N MET A 123 -7.44 -16.38 1.11
CA MET A 123 -6.51 -17.39 0.59
C MET A 123 -5.19 -17.35 1.36
N ARG A 124 -4.41 -18.44 1.26
CA ARG A 124 -3.07 -18.47 1.83
C ARG A 124 -2.13 -17.58 1.03
N ILE A 125 -1.57 -16.55 1.68
CA ILE A 125 -0.52 -15.70 1.15
C ILE A 125 0.78 -16.04 1.89
N ASN A 126 1.80 -16.43 1.13
CA ASN A 126 3.13 -16.67 1.68
C ASN A 126 3.99 -15.42 1.47
N THR A 127 4.66 -14.99 2.52
CA THR A 127 5.63 -13.89 2.48
C THR A 127 6.98 -14.36 2.99
N ARG A 128 8.05 -13.78 2.46
CA ARG A 128 9.43 -13.96 2.98
C ARG A 128 9.81 -12.87 3.98
N ASN A 129 8.91 -11.88 4.18
CA ASN A 129 9.15 -10.81 5.11
C ASN A 129 8.72 -11.27 6.52
N GLU A 130 9.69 -11.35 7.43
CA GLU A 130 9.48 -11.78 8.82
C GLU A 130 8.61 -10.81 9.62
N SER A 131 8.56 -9.55 9.19
CA SER A 131 7.72 -8.51 9.82
C SER A 131 6.28 -8.51 9.32
N LEU A 132 5.87 -9.45 8.45
CA LEU A 132 4.53 -9.51 7.85
C LEU A 132 3.99 -10.93 7.91
N SER A 133 2.77 -11.08 8.41
CA SER A 133 2.07 -12.36 8.46
C SER A 133 0.64 -12.24 7.96
N PHE A 134 0.15 -13.32 7.34
CA PHE A 134 -1.23 -13.43 6.86
C PHE A 134 -1.92 -14.61 7.53
N ALA A 135 -3.03 -14.33 8.23
CA ALA A 135 -3.97 -15.36 8.65
C ALA A 135 -4.92 -15.68 7.49
N LYS A 136 -5.14 -16.99 7.22
CA LYS A 136 -6.16 -17.39 6.24
C LYS A 136 -7.53 -17.37 6.93
N ARG A 137 -8.30 -16.32 6.68
CA ARG A 137 -9.67 -16.14 7.21
C ARG A 137 -10.50 -15.34 6.22
N GLU A 138 -11.77 -15.63 6.15
CA GLU A 138 -12.75 -14.82 5.43
C GLU A 138 -13.24 -13.68 6.32
N ILE A 139 -13.27 -12.47 5.80
CA ILE A 139 -13.80 -11.28 6.46
C ILE A 139 -14.82 -10.65 5.52
N ALA A 140 -16.04 -10.45 6.04
CA ALA A 140 -17.07 -9.73 5.33
C ALA A 140 -16.73 -8.23 5.27
N GLU A 141 -17.13 -7.56 4.21
CA GLU A 141 -16.92 -6.11 4.05
C GLU A 141 -17.52 -5.30 5.21
N GLN A 142 -18.66 -5.76 5.75
CA GLN A 142 -19.32 -5.13 6.89
C GLN A 142 -18.46 -5.15 8.18
N ASP A 143 -17.47 -6.04 8.28
CA ASP A 143 -16.61 -6.20 9.46
C ASP A 143 -15.32 -5.36 9.37
N ILE A 144 -15.21 -4.50 8.36
CA ILE A 144 -14.06 -3.60 8.17
C ILE A 144 -14.46 -2.13 8.28
N VAL A 145 -13.46 -1.33 8.59
CA VAL A 145 -13.47 0.13 8.53
C VAL A 145 -12.23 0.60 7.75
N TRP A 146 -12.36 1.68 7.00
CA TRP A 146 -11.23 2.26 6.27
C TRP A 146 -10.55 3.32 7.13
N LEU A 147 -9.30 3.06 7.51
CA LEU A 147 -8.45 3.97 8.29
C LEU A 147 -7.21 4.31 7.44
N ASP A 148 -6.96 5.58 7.20
CA ASP A 148 -5.82 6.07 6.41
C ASP A 148 -5.63 5.36 5.04
N GLY A 149 -6.74 5.01 4.39
CA GLY A 149 -6.73 4.31 3.11
C GLY A 149 -6.50 2.80 3.20
N LEU A 150 -6.42 2.24 4.40
CA LEU A 150 -6.29 0.81 4.67
C LEU A 150 -7.62 0.21 5.14
N PRO A 151 -8.00 -0.98 4.67
CA PRO A 151 -9.08 -1.75 5.26
C PRO A 151 -8.59 -2.39 6.56
N VAL A 152 -9.23 -2.09 7.66
CA VAL A 152 -8.90 -2.56 9.00
C VAL A 152 -10.12 -3.26 9.59
N THR A 153 -9.94 -4.38 10.26
CA THR A 153 -11.05 -5.04 10.97
C THR A 153 -11.65 -4.09 12.01
N LYS A 154 -12.98 -4.03 12.10
CA LYS A 154 -13.68 -3.27 13.14
C LYS A 154 -13.28 -3.73 14.54
N PRO A 155 -13.44 -2.89 15.59
CA PRO A 155 -13.05 -3.23 16.95
C PRO A 155 -13.58 -4.57 17.43
N GLU A 156 -14.85 -4.87 17.16
CA GLU A 156 -15.51 -6.11 17.59
C GLU A 156 -14.85 -7.33 16.91
N ARG A 157 -14.56 -7.22 15.62
CA ARG A 157 -13.88 -8.26 14.87
C ARG A 157 -12.41 -8.41 15.30
N THR A 158 -11.74 -7.28 15.55
CA THR A 158 -10.36 -7.28 16.05
C THR A 158 -10.24 -8.04 17.38
N LEU A 159 -11.19 -7.85 18.31
CA LEU A 159 -11.23 -8.61 19.57
C LEU A 159 -11.36 -10.11 19.33
N VAL A 160 -12.21 -10.53 18.40
CA VAL A 160 -12.34 -11.94 18.03
C VAL A 160 -11.02 -12.48 17.46
N ASP A 161 -10.38 -11.73 16.56
CA ASP A 161 -9.11 -12.14 15.94
C ASP A 161 -8.00 -12.27 16.99
N LEU A 162 -7.93 -11.36 17.99
CA LEU A 162 -6.98 -11.43 19.09
C LEU A 162 -7.18 -12.64 20.00
N CYS A 163 -8.40 -13.17 20.11
CA CYS A 163 -8.69 -14.39 20.87
C CYS A 163 -8.34 -15.67 20.09
N LEU A 164 -8.22 -15.60 18.77
CA LEU A 164 -7.94 -16.72 17.90
C LEU A 164 -6.45 -16.88 17.54
N ASP A 165 -5.66 -15.84 17.74
CA ASP A 165 -4.22 -15.78 17.47
C ASP A 165 -3.41 -16.17 18.69
#